data_0cb223270092bc8d67cc8232fa2a15fb
#
_entry.id   0cb223270092bc8d67cc8232fa2a15fb
#
_cell.length_a   1.000
_cell.length_b   1.000
_cell.length_c   1.000
_cell.angle_alpha   90.00
_cell.angle_beta   90.00
_cell.angle_gamma   90.00
#
_symmetry.space_group_name_H-M   'P 1'
#
loop_
_entity.id
_entity.type
_entity.pdbx_description
1 polymer ?
#
loop_
_entity_poly.entity_id
_entity_poly.type
_entity_poly.pdbx_seq_one_letter_code
_entity_poly.pdbx_strand_id
1 'polypeptide(L)'
;MTKHLTVRWHGELDFDATDEGGAIVPMSSKEGGFSPSLLLLAALGGCTGMDAVSVMTKKKVDFDTYRVDVSAEQREAYPKAYTSIVVEHIVEGRGISDKAVSRAIELSARKYCMVGATLATGDCSINHRMRISDEQGERTCDCITIG
;
A
#
# COMPACT_ATOMS: atom_id res chain seq x y z
N MET A 1 17.65 0.87 15.34
CA MET A 1 16.75 2.03 15.28
C MET A 1 15.40 1.65 15.89
N THR A 2 14.94 2.42 16.87
CA THR A 2 13.68 2.17 17.57
C THR A 2 12.64 3.20 17.15
N LYS A 3 11.42 2.73 16.87
CA LYS A 3 10.27 3.59 16.60
C LYS A 3 9.26 3.41 17.73
N HIS A 4 8.60 4.49 18.09
CA HIS A 4 7.64 4.51 19.18
C HIS A 4 6.39 5.30 18.80
N LEU A 5 5.23 4.78 19.20
CA LEU A 5 3.95 5.48 19.16
C LEU A 5 3.10 5.02 20.36
N THR A 6 2.06 5.77 20.66
CA THR A 6 1.12 5.43 21.73
C THR A 6 -0.27 5.27 21.13
N VAL A 7 -0.96 4.22 21.52
CA VAL A 7 -2.38 3.99 21.15
C VAL A 7 -3.23 4.19 22.39
N ARG A 8 -4.18 5.15 22.33
CA ARG A 8 -5.04 5.51 23.45
C ARG A 8 -6.47 5.15 23.19
N TRP A 9 -7.12 4.65 24.23
CA TRP A 9 -8.54 4.35 24.24
C TRP A 9 -9.37 5.61 24.54
N HIS A 10 -10.44 5.81 23.78
CA HIS A 10 -11.37 6.93 23.91
C HIS A 10 -12.80 6.51 24.24
N GLY A 11 -13.00 5.32 24.69
CA GLY A 11 -14.33 4.77 25.02
C GLY A 11 -14.82 3.79 23.95
N GLU A 12 -15.68 2.88 24.33
CA GLU A 12 -16.19 1.82 23.45
C GLU A 12 -15.04 1.10 22.71
N LEU A 13 -15.03 1.10 21.38
CA LEU A 13 -13.95 0.54 20.56
C LEU A 13 -13.26 1.63 19.73
N ASP A 14 -13.20 2.83 20.28
CA ASP A 14 -12.54 3.97 19.65
C ASP A 14 -11.16 4.19 20.26
N PHE A 15 -10.16 4.28 19.39
CA PHE A 15 -8.76 4.52 19.76
C PHE A 15 -8.17 5.58 18.84
N ASP A 16 -7.04 6.14 19.23
CA ASP A 16 -6.16 6.84 18.33
C ASP A 16 -4.70 6.40 18.54
N ALA A 17 -3.92 6.55 17.50
CA ALA A 17 -2.47 6.40 17.55
C ALA A 17 -1.82 7.76 17.40
N THR A 18 -0.86 8.07 18.28
CA THR A 18 -0.11 9.32 18.26
C THR A 18 1.37 9.02 18.21
N ASP A 19 2.10 9.60 17.27
CA ASP A 19 3.56 9.47 17.21
C ASP A 19 4.26 10.56 18.06
N GLU A 20 5.57 10.51 18.12
CA GLU A 20 6.38 11.46 18.87
C GLU A 20 6.34 12.88 18.27
N GLY A 21 6.02 13.00 16.98
CA GLY A 21 5.88 14.29 16.30
C GLY A 21 4.51 14.94 16.43
N GLY A 22 3.54 14.25 17.08
CA GLY A 22 2.19 14.75 17.27
C GLY A 22 1.20 14.38 16.17
N ALA A 23 1.59 13.57 15.19
CA ALA A 23 0.65 13.05 14.19
C ALA A 23 -0.35 12.10 14.86
N ILE A 24 -1.61 12.20 14.47
CA ILE A 24 -2.71 11.42 15.06
C ILE A 24 -3.48 10.67 13.98
N VAL A 25 -3.70 9.38 14.21
CA VAL A 25 -4.56 8.54 13.36
C VAL A 25 -5.65 7.91 14.22
N PRO A 26 -6.93 8.27 13.98
CA PRO A 26 -8.04 7.62 14.68
C PRO A 26 -8.34 6.25 14.09
N MET A 27 -8.83 5.34 14.93
CA MET A 27 -9.31 4.03 14.48
C MET A 27 -10.53 3.63 15.29
N SER A 28 -11.47 2.93 14.65
CA SER A 28 -12.75 2.56 15.25
C SER A 28 -13.31 1.32 14.56
N SER A 29 -14.14 0.58 15.28
CA SER A 29 -14.96 -0.49 14.72
C SER A 29 -16.30 0.01 14.17
N LYS A 30 -16.61 1.30 14.34
CA LYS A 30 -17.88 1.91 13.89
C LYS A 30 -17.85 2.16 12.39
N GLU A 31 -19.03 2.17 11.78
CA GLU A 31 -19.19 2.55 10.39
C GLU A 31 -18.62 3.96 10.14
N GLY A 32 -17.87 4.12 9.06
CA GLY A 32 -17.20 5.37 8.73
C GLY A 32 -15.84 5.58 9.40
N GLY A 33 -15.45 4.71 10.34
CA GLY A 33 -14.13 4.72 10.95
C GLY A 33 -13.19 3.71 10.31
N PHE A 34 -11.88 3.97 10.39
CA PHE A 34 -10.88 3.01 9.96
C PHE A 34 -10.68 1.93 11.03
N SER A 35 -10.85 0.67 10.63
CA SER A 35 -10.48 -0.45 11.50
C SER A 35 -8.97 -0.67 11.49
N PRO A 36 -8.40 -1.27 12.56
CA PRO A 36 -6.97 -1.61 12.57
C PRO A 36 -6.54 -2.49 11.40
N SER A 37 -7.38 -3.43 10.98
CA SER A 37 -7.07 -4.30 9.84
C SER A 37 -6.98 -3.54 8.52
N LEU A 38 -7.86 -2.55 8.30
CA LEU A 38 -7.80 -1.67 7.13
C LEU A 38 -6.62 -0.70 7.19
N LEU A 39 -6.25 -0.23 8.38
CA LEU A 39 -5.06 0.61 8.55
C LEU A 39 -3.79 -0.13 8.16
N LEU A 40 -3.73 -1.43 8.40
CA LEU A 40 -2.59 -2.25 7.97
C LEU A 40 -2.47 -2.27 6.45
N LEU A 41 -3.59 -2.40 5.73
CA LEU A 41 -3.62 -2.33 4.26
C LEU A 41 -3.31 -0.92 3.75
N ALA A 42 -3.82 0.11 4.43
CA ALA A 42 -3.51 1.51 4.10
C ALA A 42 -2.02 1.80 4.28
N ALA A 43 -1.40 1.25 5.32
CA ALA A 43 0.03 1.38 5.54
C ALA A 43 0.84 0.75 4.39
N LEU A 44 0.43 -0.42 3.92
CA LEU A 44 1.06 -1.06 2.75
C LEU A 44 0.92 -0.19 1.50
N GLY A 45 -0.31 0.25 1.19
CA GLY A 45 -0.58 1.10 0.02
C GLY A 45 0.20 2.39 0.06
N GLY A 46 0.24 3.07 1.20
CA GLY A 46 1.01 4.31 1.39
C GLY A 46 2.51 4.10 1.27
N CYS A 47 3.04 3.06 1.89
CA CYS A 47 4.46 2.74 1.86
C CYS A 47 4.96 2.50 0.43
N THR A 48 4.34 1.57 -0.27
CA THR A 48 4.71 1.28 -1.67
C THR A 48 4.39 2.45 -2.61
N GLY A 49 3.30 3.19 -2.33
CA GLY A 49 2.92 4.37 -3.12
C GLY A 49 3.95 5.49 -3.05
N MET A 50 4.46 5.79 -1.86
CA MET A 50 5.52 6.80 -1.68
C MET A 50 6.77 6.42 -2.46
N ASP A 51 7.18 5.16 -2.41
CA ASP A 51 8.33 4.66 -3.17
C ASP A 51 8.10 4.78 -4.68
N ALA A 52 6.93 4.33 -5.15
CA ALA A 52 6.60 4.36 -6.58
C ALA A 52 6.60 5.80 -7.13
N VAL A 53 5.97 6.74 -6.43
CA VAL A 53 5.97 8.16 -6.82
C VAL A 53 7.39 8.72 -6.85
N SER A 54 8.20 8.42 -5.82
CA SER A 54 9.58 8.89 -5.76
C SER A 54 10.39 8.41 -6.98
N VAL A 55 10.28 7.12 -7.32
CA VAL A 55 11.03 6.55 -8.44
C VAL A 55 10.47 7.05 -9.78
N MET A 56 9.15 7.09 -9.96
CA MET A 56 8.54 7.60 -11.19
C MET A 56 8.91 9.06 -11.45
N THR A 57 8.96 9.87 -10.41
CA THR A 57 9.37 11.29 -10.51
C THR A 57 10.83 11.39 -10.97
N LYS A 58 11.73 10.61 -10.39
CA LYS A 58 13.15 10.57 -10.79
C LYS A 58 13.33 10.10 -12.23
N LYS A 59 12.49 9.16 -12.68
CA LYS A 59 12.49 8.66 -14.05
C LYS A 59 11.74 9.57 -15.02
N LYS A 60 11.22 10.70 -14.56
CA LYS A 60 10.49 11.69 -15.37
C LYS A 60 9.27 11.11 -16.08
N VAL A 61 8.56 10.21 -15.43
CA VAL A 61 7.26 9.72 -15.90
C VAL A 61 6.27 10.88 -15.85
N ASP A 62 5.58 11.14 -16.96
CA ASP A 62 4.62 12.24 -17.07
C ASP A 62 3.23 11.78 -16.66
N PHE A 63 3.02 11.63 -15.35
CA PHE A 63 1.73 11.23 -14.79
C PHE A 63 1.00 12.40 -14.14
N ASP A 64 -0.31 12.45 -14.35
CA ASP A 64 -1.21 13.44 -13.76
C ASP A 64 -1.80 12.94 -12.44
N THR A 65 -2.20 11.67 -12.41
CA THR A 65 -2.80 11.05 -11.23
C THR A 65 -2.15 9.72 -10.92
N TYR A 66 -2.13 9.43 -9.63
CA TYR A 66 -1.66 8.14 -9.14
C TYR A 66 -2.49 7.75 -7.91
N ARG A 67 -2.94 6.52 -7.89
CA ARG A 67 -3.58 5.94 -6.71
C ARG A 67 -3.23 4.48 -6.58
N VAL A 68 -3.46 3.94 -5.40
CA VAL A 68 -3.21 2.53 -5.10
C VAL A 68 -4.52 1.93 -4.56
N ASP A 69 -5.01 0.91 -5.25
CA ASP A 69 -6.13 0.09 -4.76
C ASP A 69 -5.56 -1.16 -4.11
N VAL A 70 -5.96 -1.39 -2.87
CA VAL A 70 -5.48 -2.54 -2.09
C VAL A 70 -6.67 -3.43 -1.72
N SER A 71 -6.59 -4.69 -2.09
CA SER A 71 -7.60 -5.71 -1.73
C SER A 71 -6.90 -6.91 -1.10
N ALA A 72 -7.59 -7.60 -0.19
CA ALA A 72 -6.98 -8.70 0.54
C ALA A 72 -7.98 -9.79 0.88
N GLU A 73 -7.50 -11.02 0.91
CA GLU A 73 -8.24 -12.18 1.39
C GLU A 73 -7.78 -12.51 2.81
N GLN A 74 -8.74 -12.87 3.67
CA GLN A 74 -8.49 -13.34 5.03
C GLN A 74 -8.88 -14.80 5.16
N ARG A 75 -8.16 -15.55 5.99
CA ARG A 75 -8.59 -16.91 6.35
C ARG A 75 -9.85 -16.84 7.21
N GLU A 76 -10.67 -17.90 7.14
CA GLU A 76 -11.93 -17.96 7.89
C GLU A 76 -11.71 -18.24 9.37
N ALA A 77 -10.70 -19.04 9.71
CA ALA A 77 -10.37 -19.39 11.10
C ALA A 77 -9.62 -18.28 11.81
N TYR A 78 -9.88 -18.11 13.11
CA TYR A 78 -9.16 -17.17 13.93
C TYR A 78 -7.71 -17.61 14.20
N PRO A 79 -6.76 -16.67 14.31
CA PRO A 79 -6.92 -15.27 13.94
C PRO A 79 -7.08 -15.12 12.43
N LYS A 80 -8.00 -14.24 12.00
CA LYS A 80 -8.34 -14.03 10.59
C LYS A 80 -7.27 -13.22 9.86
N ALA A 81 -6.07 -13.77 9.79
CA ALA A 81 -4.94 -13.11 9.14
C ALA A 81 -5.13 -13.01 7.62
N TYR A 82 -4.52 -12.00 7.01
CA TYR A 82 -4.47 -11.89 5.55
C TYR A 82 -3.62 -13.01 4.97
N THR A 83 -4.11 -13.63 3.92
CA THR A 83 -3.43 -14.72 3.21
C THR A 83 -2.90 -14.28 1.86
N SER A 84 -3.60 -13.35 1.20
CA SER A 84 -3.15 -12.76 -0.05
C SER A 84 -3.60 -11.32 -0.15
N ILE A 85 -2.76 -10.47 -0.70
CA ILE A 85 -3.03 -9.06 -0.92
C ILE A 85 -2.72 -8.73 -2.37
N VAL A 86 -3.61 -7.99 -3.03
CA VAL A 86 -3.37 -7.43 -4.35
C VAL A 86 -3.24 -5.93 -4.20
N VAL A 87 -2.12 -5.40 -4.69
CA VAL A 87 -1.82 -3.97 -4.71
C VAL A 87 -1.81 -3.52 -6.16
N GLU A 88 -2.83 -2.78 -6.57
CA GLU A 88 -2.93 -2.26 -7.93
C GLU A 88 -2.51 -0.79 -7.95
N HIS A 89 -1.43 -0.50 -8.66
CA HIS A 89 -0.93 0.85 -8.89
C HIS A 89 -1.56 1.41 -10.16
N ILE A 90 -2.34 2.48 -10.05
CA ILE A 90 -3.10 3.06 -11.15
C ILE A 90 -2.51 4.41 -11.51
N VAL A 91 -1.95 4.50 -12.72
CA VAL A 91 -1.20 5.66 -13.22
C VAL A 91 -1.88 6.20 -14.47
N GLU A 92 -2.21 7.45 -14.46
CA GLU A 92 -2.81 8.15 -15.61
C GLU A 92 -1.94 9.35 -15.98
N GLY A 93 -1.73 9.55 -17.28
CA GLY A 93 -0.92 10.67 -17.78
C GLY A 93 -0.66 10.55 -19.26
N ARG A 94 0.53 10.95 -19.69
CA ARG A 94 0.92 11.05 -21.10
C ARG A 94 2.21 10.31 -21.35
N GLY A 95 2.25 9.53 -22.44
CA GLY A 95 3.46 8.84 -22.89
C GLY A 95 4.10 7.99 -21.81
N ILE A 96 3.28 7.27 -21.04
CA ILE A 96 3.76 6.55 -19.86
C ILE A 96 4.51 5.28 -20.27
N SER A 97 5.75 5.17 -19.82
CA SER A 97 6.55 3.99 -20.03
C SER A 97 6.15 2.88 -19.05
N ASP A 98 5.63 1.78 -19.57
CA ASP A 98 5.30 0.59 -18.78
C ASP A 98 6.52 0.10 -18.02
N LYS A 99 7.67 0.10 -18.69
CA LYS A 99 8.95 -0.32 -18.09
C LYS A 99 9.35 0.54 -16.90
N ALA A 100 9.18 1.86 -17.01
CA ALA A 100 9.51 2.78 -15.93
C ALA A 100 8.59 2.58 -14.72
N VAL A 101 7.29 2.42 -14.94
CA VAL A 101 6.32 2.16 -13.88
C VAL A 101 6.58 0.80 -13.24
N SER A 102 6.74 -0.24 -14.02
CA SER A 102 7.04 -1.59 -13.54
C SER A 102 8.32 -1.59 -12.70
N ARG A 103 9.35 -0.90 -13.14
CA ARG A 103 10.62 -0.80 -12.39
C ARG A 103 10.45 -0.09 -11.05
N ALA A 104 9.64 0.97 -11.01
CA ALA A 104 9.33 1.69 -9.77
C ALA A 104 8.65 0.76 -8.75
N ILE A 105 7.66 -0.01 -9.21
CA ILE A 105 6.92 -0.96 -8.38
C ILE A 105 7.83 -2.08 -7.87
N GLU A 106 8.65 -2.66 -8.76
CA GLU A 106 9.60 -3.72 -8.39
C GLU A 106 10.63 -3.25 -7.38
N LEU A 107 11.17 -2.05 -7.53
CA LEU A 107 12.11 -1.47 -6.57
C LEU A 107 11.48 -1.30 -5.19
N SER A 108 10.23 -0.82 -5.15
CA SER A 108 9.50 -0.72 -3.89
C SER A 108 9.34 -2.10 -3.25
N ALA A 109 8.79 -3.06 -4.00
CA ALA A 109 8.47 -4.38 -3.48
C ALA A 109 9.70 -5.15 -2.99
N ARG A 110 10.81 -5.08 -3.73
CA ARG A 110 12.02 -5.84 -3.43
C ARG A 110 12.97 -5.16 -2.44
N LYS A 111 12.99 -3.83 -2.42
CA LYS A 111 14.08 -3.11 -1.75
C LYS A 111 13.62 -2.12 -0.69
N TYR A 112 12.54 -1.36 -0.93
CA TYR A 112 12.26 -0.20 -0.10
C TYR A 112 11.05 -0.35 0.83
N CYS A 113 9.98 -1.04 0.40
CA CYS A 113 8.75 -1.11 1.19
C CYS A 113 8.90 -2.03 2.40
N MET A 114 9.19 -1.44 3.57
CA MET A 114 9.36 -2.23 4.79
C MET A 114 8.04 -2.84 5.28
N VAL A 115 6.90 -2.19 5.00
CA VAL A 115 5.58 -2.74 5.38
C VAL A 115 5.32 -4.03 4.59
N GLY A 116 5.54 -4.00 3.27
CA GLY A 116 5.41 -5.19 2.44
C GLY A 116 6.36 -6.30 2.86
N ALA A 117 7.63 -5.96 3.12
CA ALA A 117 8.61 -6.93 3.60
C ALA A 117 8.18 -7.58 4.92
N THR A 118 7.63 -6.79 5.84
CA THR A 118 7.16 -7.30 7.13
C THR A 118 5.96 -8.24 6.95
N LEU A 119 4.97 -7.86 6.13
CA LEU A 119 3.79 -8.67 5.90
C LEU A 119 4.11 -9.98 5.17
N ALA A 120 5.08 -9.96 4.28
CA ALA A 120 5.46 -11.12 3.46
C ALA A 120 6.35 -12.13 4.19
N THR A 121 6.73 -11.90 5.45
CA THR A 121 7.55 -12.85 6.22
C THR A 121 6.80 -14.11 6.64
N GLY A 122 5.47 -14.08 6.63
CA GLY A 122 4.62 -15.22 6.98
C GLY A 122 3.96 -15.86 5.76
N ASP A 123 2.74 -16.34 5.95
CA ASP A 123 1.96 -17.04 4.91
C ASP A 123 1.12 -16.07 4.05
N CYS A 124 1.51 -14.80 3.97
CA CYS A 124 0.83 -13.79 3.19
C CYS A 124 1.60 -13.47 1.92
N SER A 125 0.98 -13.66 0.76
CA SER A 125 1.55 -13.24 -0.52
C SER A 125 1.03 -11.87 -0.91
N ILE A 126 1.89 -11.03 -1.52
CA ILE A 126 1.54 -9.70 -2.00
C ILE A 126 1.84 -9.63 -3.48
N ASN A 127 0.80 -9.51 -4.29
CA ASN A 127 0.92 -9.33 -5.74
C ASN A 127 0.78 -7.85 -6.08
N HIS A 128 1.80 -7.30 -6.70
CA HIS A 128 1.79 -5.94 -7.24
C HIS A 128 1.48 -5.98 -8.73
N ARG A 129 0.52 -5.18 -9.14
CA ARG A 129 0.14 -5.02 -10.54
C ARG A 129 0.03 -3.54 -10.88
N MET A 130 0.13 -3.21 -12.17
CA MET A 130 -0.04 -1.85 -12.66
C MET A 130 -1.21 -1.75 -13.60
N ARG A 131 -1.88 -0.61 -13.57
CA ARG A 131 -2.84 -0.18 -14.57
C ARG A 131 -2.42 1.18 -15.06
N ILE A 132 -2.18 1.30 -16.36
CA ILE A 132 -1.70 2.52 -16.98
C ILE A 132 -2.75 3.01 -17.97
N SER A 133 -3.04 4.29 -17.96
CA SER A 133 -3.93 4.96 -18.90
C SER A 133 -3.26 6.19 -19.48
N ASP A 134 -3.09 6.22 -20.79
CA ASP A 134 -2.56 7.36 -21.55
C ASP A 134 -3.17 7.37 -22.96
N GLU A 135 -2.58 8.15 -23.89
CA GLU A 135 -3.05 8.26 -25.27
C GLU A 135 -3.01 6.93 -26.04
N GLN A 136 -2.25 5.95 -25.57
CA GLN A 136 -2.19 4.61 -26.18
C GLN A 136 -3.28 3.68 -25.62
N GLY A 137 -4.09 4.15 -24.67
CA GLY A 137 -5.18 3.40 -24.07
C GLY A 137 -4.84 2.88 -22.68
N GLU A 138 -5.76 2.12 -22.13
CA GLU A 138 -5.61 1.50 -20.81
C GLU A 138 -5.02 0.09 -20.94
N ARG A 139 -4.10 -0.25 -20.05
CA ARG A 139 -3.48 -1.56 -19.98
C ARG A 139 -3.15 -1.96 -18.56
N THR A 140 -3.24 -3.25 -18.27
CA THR A 140 -3.00 -3.82 -16.95
C THR A 140 -2.00 -4.97 -17.06
N CYS A 141 -1.07 -5.04 -16.11
CA CYS A 141 -0.04 -6.08 -16.09
C CYS A 141 0.39 -6.41 -14.66
N ASP A 142 0.63 -7.69 -14.39
CA ASP A 142 1.27 -8.09 -13.13
C ASP A 142 2.75 -7.73 -13.18
N CYS A 143 3.27 -7.19 -12.08
CA CYS A 143 4.66 -6.75 -11.98
C CYS A 143 5.50 -7.74 -11.18
N ILE A 144 5.10 -8.02 -9.93
CA ILE A 144 5.86 -8.85 -9.02
C ILE A 144 4.97 -9.37 -7.90
N THR A 145 5.26 -10.58 -7.45
CA THR A 145 4.68 -11.15 -6.23
C THR A 145 5.79 -11.42 -5.22
N ILE A 146 5.58 -11.02 -3.96
CA ILE A 146 6.46 -11.30 -2.83
C ILE A 146 5.72 -12.09 -1.77
N GLY A 147 6.45 -12.88 -1.00
CA GLY A 147 5.88 -13.72 0.06
C GLY A 147 5.55 -15.14 -0.33
#